data_65b450f24974f4395e9a6dea313c5639
#
_entry.id   65b450f24974f4395e9a6dea313c5639
#
_cell.length_a   1.000
_cell.length_b   1.000
_cell.length_c   1.000
_cell.angle_alpha   90.00
_cell.angle_beta   90.00
_cell.angle_gamma   90.00
#
_symmetry.space_group_name_H-M   'P 1'
#
loop_
_entity.id
_entity.type
_entity.pdbx_description
1 polymer ?
#
loop_
_entity_poly.entity_id
_entity_poly.type
_entity_poly.pdbx_seq_one_letter_code
_entity_poly.pdbx_strand_id
1 'polypeptide(L)'
;YYSFNNVDSPCISITQEYNVSLYDGNITNPVIPFADEVAVCPNDDKLLPNIFLCGENDFKEITANIATAIEIIWEKLDETSCSPVENIDCANENNTCTWNQLSTGNDYTANSAGQFRMTINYEGGCFNQFYFNVYQNLLEPAINATDIICTTPGSITIADVPSNYEYSLDGINFQSSSSFEITTAGLYTIFLQQLGVPDNACLF
;
A
#
# COMPACT_ATOMS: atom_id res chain seq x y z
N TYR A 1 -36.74 18.37 5.68
CA TYR A 1 -37.33 19.47 6.46
C TYR A 1 -38.29 18.89 7.47
N TYR A 2 -38.09 19.19 8.77
CA TYR A 2 -39.04 18.85 9.81
C TYR A 2 -39.57 20.15 10.40
N SER A 3 -40.89 20.35 10.40
CA SER A 3 -41.53 21.46 11.07
C SER A 3 -42.26 20.96 12.31
N PHE A 4 -42.01 21.58 13.45
CA PHE A 4 -42.74 21.34 14.69
C PHE A 4 -43.67 22.52 14.96
N ASN A 5 -44.98 22.26 14.96
CA ASN A 5 -45.95 23.25 15.43
C ASN A 5 -46.22 22.99 16.90
N ASN A 6 -45.91 23.98 17.75
CA ASN A 6 -46.30 23.94 19.16
C ASN A 6 -47.79 24.36 19.25
N VAL A 7 -48.67 23.39 19.47
CA VAL A 7 -50.13 23.57 19.54
C VAL A 7 -50.62 24.27 20.81
N ASP A 8 -49.74 24.46 21.81
CA ASP A 8 -50.11 25.06 23.09
C ASP A 8 -49.81 26.56 23.19
N SER A 9 -49.33 27.20 22.15
CA SER A 9 -49.09 28.64 22.11
C SER A 9 -49.73 29.26 20.87
N PRO A 10 -50.77 30.05 21.01
CA PRO A 10 -51.56 30.54 19.89
C PRO A 10 -50.89 31.60 19.01
N CYS A 11 -49.63 31.93 19.28
CA CYS A 11 -49.01 33.09 18.65
C CYS A 11 -47.63 32.88 17.99
N ILE A 12 -46.98 31.71 18.06
CA ILE A 12 -45.64 31.53 17.46
C ILE A 12 -45.49 30.12 16.88
N SER A 13 -45.46 30.05 15.56
CA SER A 13 -44.89 28.86 14.89
C SER A 13 -43.38 29.06 14.78
N ILE A 14 -42.63 28.17 15.41
CA ILE A 14 -41.17 28.11 15.22
C ILE A 14 -40.92 27.09 14.11
N THR A 15 -40.42 27.56 12.99
CA THR A 15 -39.89 26.69 11.95
C THR A 15 -38.39 26.64 12.13
N GLN A 16 -37.88 25.47 12.42
CA GLN A 16 -36.44 25.23 12.48
C GLN A 16 -36.07 24.36 11.28
N GLU A 17 -35.20 24.89 10.45
CA GLU A 17 -34.67 24.15 9.30
C GLU A 17 -33.42 23.38 9.72
N TYR A 18 -33.39 22.11 9.44
CA TYR A 18 -32.22 21.26 9.61
C TYR A 18 -31.74 20.79 8.24
N ASN A 19 -30.51 21.07 7.92
CA ASN A 19 -29.85 20.46 6.76
C ASN A 19 -29.34 19.08 7.17
N VAL A 20 -29.91 18.05 6.56
CA VAL A 20 -29.40 16.67 6.69
C VAL A 20 -28.58 16.38 5.44
N SER A 21 -27.28 16.32 5.58
CA SER A 21 -26.39 15.86 4.52
C SER A 21 -26.21 14.37 4.65
N LEU A 22 -26.48 13.65 3.56
CA LEU A 22 -26.16 12.23 3.45
C LEU A 22 -24.71 12.15 2.94
N TYR A 23 -23.80 11.63 3.75
CA TYR A 23 -22.48 11.25 3.26
C TYR A 23 -22.62 9.87 2.61
N ASP A 24 -22.28 9.81 1.32
CA ASP A 24 -22.17 8.52 0.64
C ASP A 24 -20.93 7.81 1.19
N GLY A 25 -21.17 6.79 2.03
CA GLY A 25 -20.11 5.99 2.65
C GLY A 25 -19.36 5.09 1.66
N ASN A 26 -19.67 5.19 0.38
CA ASN A 26 -19.17 4.31 -0.67
C ASN A 26 -17.98 4.94 -1.43
N ILE A 27 -17.04 5.56 -0.70
CA ILE A 27 -15.79 6.01 -1.32
C ILE A 27 -14.84 4.82 -1.52
N THR A 28 -14.25 4.78 -2.70
CA THR A 28 -13.18 3.82 -3.00
C THR A 28 -11.94 4.16 -2.17
N ASN A 29 -11.16 3.15 -1.77
CA ASN A 29 -9.92 3.37 -1.02
C ASN A 29 -9.01 4.37 -1.77
N PRO A 30 -8.72 5.54 -1.17
CA PRO A 30 -7.97 6.61 -1.83
C PRO A 30 -6.48 6.27 -2.06
N VAL A 31 -5.98 5.17 -1.51
CA VAL A 31 -4.60 4.70 -1.72
C VAL A 31 -4.45 3.90 -3.01
N ILE A 32 -5.55 3.35 -3.57
CA ILE A 32 -5.52 2.53 -4.80
C ILE A 32 -4.74 3.18 -5.96
N PRO A 33 -4.88 4.49 -6.27
CA PRO A 33 -4.13 5.10 -7.37
C PRO A 33 -2.60 5.12 -7.20
N PHE A 34 -2.12 4.88 -5.97
CA PHE A 34 -0.70 4.90 -5.61
C PHE A 34 -0.12 3.50 -5.42
N ALA A 35 -0.98 2.47 -5.42
CA ALA A 35 -0.59 1.08 -5.22
C ALA A 35 0.12 0.53 -6.47
N ASP A 36 1.07 -0.34 -6.24
CA ASP A 36 1.74 -1.12 -7.27
C ASP A 36 0.91 -2.39 -7.59
N GLU A 37 0.17 -2.90 -6.60
CA GLU A 37 -0.79 -4.00 -6.71
C GLU A 37 -2.03 -3.73 -5.86
N VAL A 38 -3.17 -4.31 -6.23
CA VAL A 38 -4.38 -4.29 -5.42
C VAL A 38 -4.87 -5.72 -5.19
N ALA A 39 -4.67 -6.21 -3.98
CA ALA A 39 -5.20 -7.52 -3.56
C ALA A 39 -6.69 -7.44 -3.25
N VAL A 40 -7.39 -8.58 -3.37
CA VAL A 40 -8.80 -8.72 -3.01
C VAL A 40 -8.89 -9.70 -1.85
N CYS A 41 -9.34 -9.24 -0.70
CA CYS A 41 -9.53 -10.11 0.46
C CYS A 41 -10.63 -11.14 0.15
N PRO A 42 -10.33 -12.46 0.20
CA PRO A 42 -11.31 -13.50 -0.14
C PRO A 42 -12.42 -13.65 0.89
N ASN A 43 -12.30 -13.01 2.06
CA ASN A 43 -13.28 -13.12 3.13
C ASN A 43 -14.44 -12.12 3.01
N ASP A 44 -14.20 -10.95 2.40
CA ASP A 44 -15.17 -9.85 2.39
C ASP A 44 -15.12 -8.99 1.11
N ASP A 45 -14.34 -9.42 0.11
CA ASP A 45 -14.14 -8.75 -1.19
C ASP A 45 -13.56 -7.32 -1.08
N LYS A 46 -13.04 -6.92 0.09
CA LYS A 46 -12.39 -5.62 0.25
C LYS A 46 -11.07 -5.56 -0.51
N LEU A 47 -10.81 -4.39 -1.06
CA LEU A 47 -9.58 -4.11 -1.78
C LEU A 47 -8.49 -3.66 -0.81
N LEU A 48 -7.33 -4.31 -0.89
CA LEU A 48 -6.13 -3.99 -0.11
C LEU A 48 -5.00 -3.56 -1.05
N PRO A 49 -4.72 -2.25 -1.15
CA PRO A 49 -3.60 -1.73 -1.91
C PRO A 49 -2.27 -2.18 -1.31
N ASN A 50 -1.35 -2.63 -2.16
CA ASN A 50 0.01 -2.99 -1.81
C ASN A 50 1.00 -2.05 -2.50
N ILE A 51 1.95 -1.51 -1.74
CA ILE A 51 3.03 -0.64 -2.19
C ILE A 51 4.34 -1.36 -1.97
N PHE A 52 5.22 -1.36 -2.98
CA PHE A 52 6.52 -2.02 -2.92
C PHE A 52 7.64 -0.98 -2.98
N LEU A 53 8.51 -1.02 -1.98
CA LEU A 53 9.68 -0.16 -1.87
C LEU A 53 10.94 -0.98 -2.09
N CYS A 54 11.89 -0.41 -2.82
CA CYS A 54 13.17 -1.03 -3.16
C CYS A 54 14.32 -0.27 -2.51
N GLY A 55 14.97 -0.88 -1.53
CA GLY A 55 16.06 -0.28 -0.78
C GLY A 55 15.62 0.53 0.44
N GLU A 56 16.62 0.98 1.21
CA GLU A 56 16.41 1.67 2.50
C GLU A 56 15.85 3.08 2.34
N ASN A 57 16.18 3.74 1.23
CA ASN A 57 15.83 5.14 1.00
C ASN A 57 14.64 5.34 0.06
N ASP A 58 13.99 4.25 -0.36
CA ASP A 58 12.83 4.34 -1.24
C ASP A 58 11.57 4.75 -0.45
N PHE A 59 10.68 5.46 -1.13
CA PHE A 59 9.44 5.96 -0.54
C PHE A 59 8.35 6.16 -1.59
N LYS A 60 7.12 6.17 -1.12
CA LYS A 60 5.94 6.50 -1.93
C LYS A 60 5.18 7.66 -1.32
N GLU A 61 4.95 8.71 -2.10
CA GLU A 61 4.06 9.81 -1.69
C GLU A 61 2.61 9.47 -2.04
N ILE A 62 1.72 9.63 -1.07
CA ILE A 62 0.30 9.35 -1.17
C ILE A 62 -0.45 10.64 -0.85
N THR A 63 -1.39 11.04 -1.69
CA THR A 63 -2.22 12.22 -1.48
C THR A 63 -3.70 11.84 -1.49
N ALA A 64 -4.36 11.93 -0.34
CA ALA A 64 -5.79 11.68 -0.20
C ALA A 64 -6.58 12.98 -0.34
N ASN A 65 -7.11 13.25 -1.54
CA ASN A 65 -7.91 14.46 -1.82
C ASN A 65 -9.40 14.22 -1.51
N ILE A 66 -9.79 14.30 -0.24
CA ILE A 66 -11.17 14.10 0.21
C ILE A 66 -11.76 15.44 0.65
N ALA A 67 -12.51 16.08 -0.24
CA ALA A 67 -13.04 17.43 -0.03
C ALA A 67 -13.99 17.57 1.19
N THR A 68 -14.61 16.48 1.63
CA THR A 68 -15.55 16.44 2.75
C THR A 68 -14.91 16.03 4.08
N ALA A 69 -13.62 15.66 4.07
CA ALA A 69 -12.89 15.32 5.27
C ALA A 69 -12.62 16.56 6.13
N ILE A 70 -12.86 16.48 7.43
CA ILE A 70 -12.43 17.49 8.40
C ILE A 70 -11.05 17.14 8.96
N GLU A 71 -10.68 15.86 8.92
CA GLU A 71 -9.39 15.37 9.37
C GLU A 71 -9.08 14.04 8.67
N ILE A 72 -7.83 13.84 8.31
CA ILE A 72 -7.30 12.55 7.83
C ILE A 72 -6.14 12.18 8.74
N ILE A 73 -6.19 10.94 9.28
CA ILE A 73 -5.18 10.41 10.20
C ILE A 73 -4.52 9.20 9.53
N TRP A 74 -3.19 9.18 9.52
CA TRP A 74 -2.39 8.06 9.03
C TRP A 74 -1.79 7.31 10.22
N GLU A 75 -2.00 6.00 10.24
CA GLU A 75 -1.62 5.13 11.34
C GLU A 75 -0.90 3.89 10.82
N LYS A 76 -0.01 3.36 11.64
CA LYS A 76 0.68 2.08 11.38
C LYS A 76 0.29 1.06 12.44
N LEU A 77 0.06 -0.17 12.00
CA LEU A 77 -0.21 -1.30 12.88
C LEU A 77 1.03 -1.59 13.75
N ASP A 78 0.83 -1.73 15.05
CA ASP A 78 1.78 -2.44 15.91
C ASP A 78 1.53 -3.93 15.77
N GLU A 79 2.30 -4.58 14.90
CA GLU A 79 2.16 -6.01 14.58
C GLU A 79 2.36 -6.93 15.80
N THR A 80 2.97 -6.41 16.87
CA THR A 80 3.14 -7.17 18.12
C THR A 80 1.93 -7.11 19.04
N SER A 81 1.00 -6.18 18.77
CA SER A 81 -0.18 -5.93 19.61
C SER A 81 -1.31 -6.94 19.43
N CYS A 82 -1.33 -7.65 18.32
CA CYS A 82 -2.38 -8.60 17.96
C CYS A 82 -1.86 -9.72 17.05
N SER A 83 -2.67 -10.78 16.89
CA SER A 83 -2.35 -11.87 15.98
C SER A 83 -2.37 -11.42 14.53
N PRO A 84 -1.45 -11.92 13.68
CA PRO A 84 -1.49 -11.66 12.25
C PRO A 84 -2.77 -12.22 11.63
N VAL A 85 -3.16 -11.68 10.49
CA VAL A 85 -4.26 -12.21 9.69
C VAL A 85 -3.90 -13.57 9.10
N GLU A 86 -4.90 -14.43 8.87
CA GLU A 86 -4.69 -15.74 8.24
C GLU A 86 -4.36 -15.61 6.74
N ASN A 87 -4.91 -14.59 6.09
CA ASN A 87 -4.68 -14.32 4.67
C ASN A 87 -4.02 -12.95 4.49
N ILE A 88 -2.87 -12.93 3.84
CA ILE A 88 -2.06 -11.74 3.58
C ILE A 88 -2.78 -10.70 2.70
N ASP A 89 -3.77 -11.14 1.90
CA ASP A 89 -4.58 -10.27 1.04
C ASP A 89 -5.69 -9.53 1.82
N CYS A 90 -5.79 -9.76 3.13
CA CYS A 90 -6.76 -9.12 4.01
C CYS A 90 -6.10 -8.15 4.99
N ALA A 91 -6.80 -7.05 5.27
CA ALA A 91 -6.39 -6.14 6.33
C ALA A 91 -6.63 -6.74 7.72
N ASN A 92 -5.80 -6.37 8.69
CA ASN A 92 -6.04 -6.70 10.09
C ASN A 92 -7.03 -5.70 10.70
N GLU A 93 -8.31 -6.03 10.67
CA GLU A 93 -9.40 -5.22 11.21
C GLU A 93 -9.74 -5.57 12.66
N ASN A 94 -8.90 -6.36 13.34
CA ASN A 94 -9.14 -6.75 14.71
C ASN A 94 -9.08 -5.51 15.63
N ASN A 95 -10.15 -5.29 16.39
CA ASN A 95 -10.29 -4.15 17.29
C ASN A 95 -9.36 -4.20 18.52
N THR A 96 -8.68 -5.31 18.76
CA THR A 96 -7.66 -5.45 19.81
C THR A 96 -6.28 -4.96 19.35
N CYS A 97 -6.09 -4.74 18.03
CA CYS A 97 -4.85 -4.24 17.48
C CYS A 97 -4.61 -2.78 17.88
N THR A 98 -3.36 -2.47 18.19
CA THR A 98 -2.93 -1.10 18.44
C THR A 98 -2.46 -0.46 17.14
N TRP A 99 -2.99 0.73 16.85
CA TRP A 99 -2.62 1.54 15.71
C TRP A 99 -1.91 2.79 16.19
N ASN A 100 -0.66 2.96 15.79
CA ASN A 100 0.15 4.10 16.16
C ASN A 100 -0.01 5.22 15.13
N GLN A 101 -0.50 6.37 15.57
CA GLN A 101 -0.62 7.55 14.71
C GLN A 101 0.77 8.03 14.27
N LEU A 102 0.92 8.24 12.97
CA LEU A 102 2.16 8.72 12.33
C LEU A 102 2.05 10.19 11.93
N SER A 103 0.95 10.55 11.27
CA SER A 103 0.72 11.92 10.79
C SER A 103 -0.76 12.22 10.63
N THR A 104 -1.08 13.49 10.33
CA THR A 104 -2.40 13.96 9.93
C THR A 104 -2.27 14.84 8.69
N GLY A 105 -3.36 14.91 7.91
CA GLY A 105 -3.44 15.71 6.69
C GLY A 105 -3.59 14.86 5.44
N ASN A 106 -3.67 15.53 4.30
CA ASN A 106 -3.94 14.89 3.01
C ASN A 106 -2.76 14.03 2.51
N ASP A 107 -1.55 14.42 2.86
CA ASP A 107 -0.34 13.80 2.33
C ASP A 107 0.31 12.90 3.35
N TYR A 108 0.80 11.76 2.87
CA TYR A 108 1.57 10.80 3.64
C TYR A 108 2.72 10.23 2.80
N THR A 109 3.90 10.13 3.40
CA THR A 109 5.06 9.50 2.78
C THR A 109 5.28 8.12 3.40
N ALA A 110 4.95 7.06 2.64
CA ALA A 110 5.22 5.69 3.03
C ALA A 110 6.69 5.36 2.76
N ASN A 111 7.48 5.07 3.80
CA ASN A 111 8.92 4.82 3.74
C ASN A 111 9.38 3.65 4.61
N SER A 112 8.47 2.82 5.07
CA SER A 112 8.79 1.64 5.89
C SER A 112 7.74 0.55 5.69
N ALA A 113 8.17 -0.71 5.75
CA ALA A 113 7.26 -1.86 5.66
C ALA A 113 6.26 -1.92 6.82
N GLY A 114 5.10 -2.52 6.56
CA GLY A 114 4.04 -2.80 7.53
C GLY A 114 2.64 -2.59 6.97
N GLN A 115 1.64 -2.83 7.79
CA GLN A 115 0.26 -2.50 7.46
C GLN A 115 -0.12 -1.12 8.02
N PHE A 116 -0.79 -0.35 7.19
CA PHE A 116 -1.19 1.03 7.48
C PHE A 116 -2.70 1.18 7.39
N ARG A 117 -3.19 2.17 8.12
CA ARG A 117 -4.60 2.57 8.10
C ARG A 117 -4.70 4.08 7.91
N MET A 118 -5.59 4.50 7.03
CA MET A 118 -6.01 5.88 6.89
C MET A 118 -7.42 6.02 7.45
N THR A 119 -7.57 6.85 8.48
CA THR A 119 -8.89 7.19 9.06
C THR A 119 -9.30 8.57 8.59
N ILE A 120 -10.46 8.66 7.95
CA ILE A 120 -11.05 9.91 7.45
C ILE A 120 -12.22 10.28 8.34
N ASN A 121 -12.14 11.40 9.01
CA ASN A 121 -13.20 11.93 9.87
C ASN A 121 -14.03 12.98 9.11
N TYR A 122 -15.36 12.95 9.29
CA TYR A 122 -16.32 13.86 8.68
C TYR A 122 -17.09 14.66 9.73
N GLU A 123 -17.70 15.77 9.29
CA GLU A 123 -18.64 16.48 10.13
C GLU A 123 -19.76 15.55 10.65
N GLY A 124 -20.16 15.70 11.92
CA GLY A 124 -21.19 14.86 12.53
C GLY A 124 -20.66 13.57 13.15
N GLY A 125 -19.35 13.33 13.17
CA GLY A 125 -18.72 12.21 13.86
C GLY A 125 -18.71 10.89 13.08
N CYS A 126 -19.08 10.90 11.79
CA CYS A 126 -18.87 9.75 10.90
C CYS A 126 -17.41 9.63 10.52
N PHE A 127 -16.96 8.41 10.24
CA PHE A 127 -15.61 8.16 9.75
C PHE A 127 -15.58 6.97 8.78
N ASN A 128 -14.55 6.94 7.92
CA ASN A 128 -14.17 5.78 7.11
C ASN A 128 -12.74 5.36 7.45
N GLN A 129 -12.47 4.07 7.35
CA GLN A 129 -11.13 3.51 7.51
C GLN A 129 -10.74 2.72 6.26
N PHE A 130 -9.56 2.99 5.74
CA PHE A 130 -8.98 2.33 4.60
C PHE A 130 -7.61 1.80 4.97
N TYR A 131 -7.32 0.58 4.53
CA TYR A 131 -6.10 -0.13 4.85
C TYR A 131 -5.25 -0.28 3.59
N PHE A 132 -3.93 -0.35 3.78
CA PHE A 132 -2.97 -0.67 2.73
C PHE A 132 -1.71 -1.29 3.35
N ASN A 133 -0.99 -2.05 2.54
CA ASN A 133 0.29 -2.62 2.94
C ASN A 133 1.44 -1.90 2.25
N VAL A 134 2.56 -1.82 2.94
CA VAL A 134 3.84 -1.43 2.37
C VAL A 134 4.81 -2.58 2.59
N TYR A 135 5.36 -3.09 1.52
CA TYR A 135 6.45 -4.06 1.51
C TYR A 135 7.75 -3.35 1.16
N GLN A 136 8.83 -3.73 1.79
CA GLN A 136 10.14 -3.12 1.52
C GLN A 136 11.17 -4.21 1.32
N ASN A 137 11.85 -4.18 0.17
CA ASN A 137 12.96 -5.06 -0.14
C ASN A 137 14.27 -4.33 0.19
N LEU A 138 14.98 -4.80 1.19
CA LEU A 138 16.26 -4.25 1.67
C LEU A 138 17.46 -5.05 1.18
N LEU A 139 17.30 -5.87 0.14
CA LEU A 139 18.41 -6.64 -0.41
C LEU A 139 19.47 -5.75 -1.03
N GLU A 140 20.72 -6.10 -0.80
CA GLU A 140 21.91 -5.55 -1.45
C GLU A 140 22.66 -6.69 -2.15
N PRO A 141 22.21 -7.12 -3.35
CA PRO A 141 22.80 -8.26 -4.03
C PRO A 141 24.24 -7.95 -4.48
N ALA A 142 25.14 -8.91 -4.31
CA ALA A 142 26.46 -8.84 -4.90
C ALA A 142 26.42 -9.29 -6.36
N ILE A 143 26.81 -8.41 -7.28
CA ILE A 143 26.83 -8.69 -8.72
C ILE A 143 28.25 -8.93 -9.17
N ASN A 144 28.50 -10.12 -9.75
CA ASN A 144 29.76 -10.52 -10.35
C ASN A 144 29.59 -10.70 -11.85
N ALA A 145 30.44 -10.08 -12.64
CA ALA A 145 30.42 -10.23 -14.10
C ALA A 145 31.77 -10.73 -14.62
N THR A 146 31.72 -11.54 -15.67
CA THR A 146 32.89 -11.93 -16.47
C THR A 146 32.72 -11.47 -17.91
N ASP A 147 33.83 -11.03 -18.50
CA ASP A 147 33.85 -10.51 -19.87
C ASP A 147 33.66 -11.61 -20.93
N ILE A 148 33.12 -11.21 -22.08
CA ILE A 148 33.10 -12.03 -23.28
C ILE A 148 34.52 -12.05 -23.83
N ILE A 149 35.11 -13.26 -24.01
CA ILE A 149 36.47 -13.42 -24.54
C ILE A 149 36.41 -14.21 -25.85
N CYS A 150 36.63 -13.56 -26.97
CA CYS A 150 36.56 -14.15 -28.32
C CYS A 150 35.22 -14.84 -28.57
N THR A 151 35.21 -16.18 -28.55
CA THR A 151 34.01 -17.01 -28.74
C THR A 151 33.42 -17.56 -27.44
N THR A 152 34.03 -17.23 -26.30
CA THR A 152 33.54 -17.66 -24.99
C THR A 152 32.58 -16.61 -24.45
N PRO A 153 31.32 -16.95 -24.16
CA PRO A 153 30.37 -16.04 -23.52
C PRO A 153 30.88 -15.54 -22.18
N GLY A 154 30.50 -14.33 -21.84
CA GLY A 154 30.61 -13.79 -20.48
C GLY A 154 29.48 -14.31 -19.60
N SER A 155 29.49 -13.89 -18.34
CA SER A 155 28.40 -14.20 -17.39
C SER A 155 28.11 -13.06 -16.45
N ILE A 156 26.88 -13.00 -15.97
CA ILE A 156 26.49 -12.19 -14.82
C ILE A 156 25.97 -13.17 -13.76
N THR A 157 26.49 -13.08 -12.54
CA THR A 157 26.07 -13.92 -11.41
C THR A 157 25.70 -13.04 -10.23
N ILE A 158 24.53 -13.27 -9.67
CA ILE A 158 23.97 -12.55 -8.52
C ILE A 158 24.15 -13.44 -7.29
N ALA A 159 24.75 -12.89 -6.25
CA ALA A 159 24.99 -13.55 -4.96
C ALA A 159 24.34 -12.76 -3.82
N ASP A 160 24.36 -13.36 -2.62
CA ASP A 160 23.83 -12.77 -1.39
C ASP A 160 22.32 -12.48 -1.41
N VAL A 161 21.57 -13.29 -2.19
CA VAL A 161 20.12 -13.21 -2.31
C VAL A 161 19.49 -14.49 -1.76
N PRO A 162 18.41 -14.41 -0.95
CA PRO A 162 17.68 -15.58 -0.46
C PRO A 162 17.14 -16.46 -1.58
N SER A 163 16.93 -17.75 -1.29
CA SER A 163 16.52 -18.75 -2.29
C SER A 163 15.07 -18.60 -2.81
N ASN A 164 14.29 -17.73 -2.18
CA ASN A 164 12.91 -17.44 -2.57
C ASN A 164 12.80 -16.25 -3.54
N TYR A 165 13.86 -15.96 -4.30
CA TYR A 165 13.87 -14.90 -5.31
C TYR A 165 14.08 -15.48 -6.71
N GLU A 166 13.56 -14.75 -7.68
CA GLU A 166 13.78 -14.95 -9.11
C GLU A 166 14.47 -13.75 -9.73
N TYR A 167 15.14 -13.99 -10.85
CA TYR A 167 16.04 -13.05 -11.49
C TYR A 167 15.64 -12.82 -12.94
N SER A 168 15.76 -11.58 -13.44
CA SER A 168 15.53 -11.23 -14.84
C SER A 168 16.51 -10.16 -15.31
N LEU A 169 16.78 -10.12 -16.63
CA LEU A 169 17.51 -9.05 -17.30
C LEU A 169 16.60 -8.12 -18.12
N ASP A 170 15.32 -8.45 -18.25
CA ASP A 170 14.35 -7.69 -19.05
C ASP A 170 13.11 -7.24 -18.22
N GLY A 171 13.02 -7.67 -16.96
CA GLY A 171 11.89 -7.37 -16.07
C GLY A 171 10.59 -8.11 -16.41
N ILE A 172 10.62 -9.03 -17.37
CA ILE A 172 9.44 -9.77 -17.87
C ILE A 172 9.64 -11.28 -17.70
N ASN A 173 10.80 -11.79 -18.10
CA ASN A 173 11.11 -13.21 -18.07
C ASN A 173 12.00 -13.51 -16.86
N PHE A 174 11.39 -14.00 -15.79
CA PHE A 174 12.08 -14.37 -14.57
C PHE A 174 12.49 -15.83 -14.56
N GLN A 175 13.65 -16.10 -13.94
CA GLN A 175 14.21 -17.45 -13.75
C GLN A 175 14.70 -17.63 -12.32
N SER A 176 14.73 -18.88 -11.84
CA SER A 176 15.25 -19.21 -10.51
C SER A 176 16.79 -19.28 -10.46
N SER A 177 17.47 -19.37 -11.62
CA SER A 177 18.93 -19.33 -11.68
C SER A 177 19.43 -17.90 -11.48
N SER A 178 20.36 -17.71 -10.56
CA SER A 178 21.03 -16.43 -10.32
C SER A 178 22.17 -16.12 -11.31
N SER A 179 22.32 -16.94 -12.38
CA SER A 179 23.38 -16.78 -13.36
C SER A 179 22.82 -16.66 -14.78
N PHE A 180 23.36 -15.70 -15.52
CA PHE A 180 23.02 -15.42 -16.92
C PHE A 180 24.26 -15.56 -17.79
N GLU A 181 24.13 -16.26 -18.92
CA GLU A 181 25.13 -16.26 -19.95
C GLU A 181 24.99 -15.02 -20.84
N ILE A 182 26.07 -14.32 -21.09
CA ILE A 182 26.09 -13.03 -21.82
C ILE A 182 26.85 -13.24 -23.14
N THR A 183 26.15 -13.08 -24.25
CA THR A 183 26.72 -13.23 -25.59
C THR A 183 26.93 -11.90 -26.31
N THR A 184 26.38 -10.81 -25.81
CA THR A 184 26.48 -9.46 -26.40
C THR A 184 26.99 -8.49 -25.34
N ALA A 185 27.98 -7.68 -25.69
CA ALA A 185 28.48 -6.64 -24.79
C ALA A 185 27.45 -5.52 -24.67
N GLY A 186 27.23 -5.02 -23.44
CA GLY A 186 26.27 -3.97 -23.16
C GLY A 186 26.13 -3.66 -21.68
N LEU A 187 25.23 -2.73 -21.38
CA LEU A 187 24.76 -2.45 -20.02
C LEU A 187 23.53 -3.31 -19.77
N TYR A 188 23.53 -4.01 -18.66
CA TYR A 188 22.42 -4.88 -18.25
C TYR A 188 21.83 -4.36 -16.95
N THR A 189 20.51 -4.33 -16.87
CA THR A 189 19.75 -4.07 -15.66
C THR A 189 19.29 -5.41 -15.09
N ILE A 190 19.43 -5.56 -13.78
CA ILE A 190 19.03 -6.77 -13.08
C ILE A 190 17.76 -6.49 -12.31
N PHE A 191 16.76 -7.33 -12.50
CA PHE A 191 15.50 -7.31 -11.78
C PHE A 191 15.46 -8.50 -10.83
N LEU A 192 15.09 -8.24 -9.59
CA LEU A 192 14.90 -9.23 -8.53
C LEU A 192 13.48 -9.16 -8.03
N GLN A 193 12.77 -10.28 -8.03
CA GLN A 193 11.44 -10.36 -7.41
C GLN A 193 11.37 -11.52 -6.44
N GLN A 194 10.57 -11.37 -5.38
CA GLN A 194 10.31 -12.43 -4.43
C GLN A 194 9.25 -13.38 -4.98
N LEU A 195 9.49 -14.70 -4.90
CA LEU A 195 8.52 -15.72 -5.29
C LEU A 195 7.23 -15.61 -4.49
N GLY A 196 6.10 -15.68 -5.17
CA GLY A 196 4.77 -15.67 -4.57
C GLY A 196 4.25 -14.27 -4.18
N VAL A 197 5.00 -13.23 -4.52
CA VAL A 197 4.57 -11.82 -4.37
C VAL A 197 4.70 -11.17 -5.75
N PRO A 198 3.63 -11.08 -6.54
CA PRO A 198 3.68 -10.47 -7.87
C PRO A 198 4.00 -8.98 -7.78
N ASP A 199 4.53 -8.45 -8.88
CA ASP A 199 4.83 -7.04 -9.12
C ASP A 199 5.75 -6.33 -8.10
N ASN A 200 6.55 -7.09 -7.34
CA ASN A 200 7.50 -6.55 -6.37
C ASN A 200 8.95 -6.50 -6.89
N ALA A 201 9.16 -6.42 -8.19
CA ALA A 201 10.49 -6.44 -8.79
C ALA A 201 11.27 -5.17 -8.47
N CYS A 202 12.44 -5.33 -7.82
CA CYS A 202 13.40 -4.26 -7.57
C CYS A 202 14.50 -4.26 -8.62
N LEU A 203 14.99 -3.06 -8.94
CA LEU A 203 16.09 -2.81 -9.89
C LEU A 203 17.44 -2.73 -9.16
N PHE A 204 18.49 -3.33 -9.76
CA PHE A 204 19.86 -3.33 -9.26
C PHE A 204 20.89 -3.15 -10.37
#